data_a2b3f26bf74e1d73e686dfaabb90681f
#
_entry.id   a2b3f26bf74e1d73e686dfaabb90681f
#
_cell.length_a   1.000
_cell.length_b   1.000
_cell.length_c   1.000
_cell.angle_alpha   90.00
_cell.angle_beta   90.00
_cell.angle_gamma   90.00
#
_symmetry.space_group_name_H-M   'P 1'
#
loop_
_entity.id
_entity.type
_entity.pdbx_description
1 polymer ?
#
loop_
_entity_poly.entity_id
_entity_poly.type
_entity_poly.pdbx_seq_one_letter_code
_entity_poly.pdbx_strand_id
1 'polypeptide(L)'
;MAFGTGTHPTTQLCLALLESFVQPGKFVIDLGCGSGILSIAALKLGAKSALAVDIDPAAVRSTTENALTNEVEDGIETGVGSLEDILAGKFSIKSAPLVLVNILAPVIQRLFNEGLERLIKPGGVIILSGILVEQSAMVEMEAELCGLEIVDKMTQGDWVALAYRR
;
A
#
# COMPACT_ATOMS: atom_id res chain seq x y z
N MET A 1 -18.88 3.09 5.24
CA MET A 1 -18.59 3.37 3.81
C MET A 1 -17.18 2.87 3.56
N ALA A 2 -16.98 1.90 2.66
CA ALA A 2 -15.65 1.39 2.36
C ALA A 2 -14.84 2.49 1.65
N PHE A 3 -13.70 2.85 2.21
CA PHE A 3 -12.70 3.68 1.54
C PHE A 3 -12.19 2.90 0.32
N GLY A 4 -12.00 3.55 -0.82
CA GLY A 4 -11.40 2.90 -1.99
C GLY A 4 -12.37 2.53 -3.10
N THR A 5 -13.37 3.37 -3.36
CA THR A 5 -14.28 3.20 -4.52
C THR A 5 -13.63 3.59 -5.87
N GLY A 6 -12.36 4.00 -5.87
CA GLY A 6 -11.64 4.46 -7.07
C GLY A 6 -11.87 5.93 -7.43
N THR A 7 -12.83 6.60 -6.81
CA THR A 7 -13.15 8.00 -7.10
C THR A 7 -12.40 9.00 -6.21
N HIS A 8 -11.90 8.55 -5.06
CA HIS A 8 -11.18 9.44 -4.16
C HIS A 8 -9.80 9.80 -4.72
N PRO A 9 -9.36 11.08 -4.63
CA PRO A 9 -8.06 11.52 -5.16
C PRO A 9 -6.87 10.68 -4.67
N THR A 10 -6.86 10.26 -3.41
CA THR A 10 -5.77 9.43 -2.86
C THR A 10 -5.64 8.09 -3.56
N THR A 11 -6.76 7.46 -3.91
CA THR A 11 -6.78 6.20 -4.66
C THR A 11 -6.29 6.42 -6.09
N GLN A 12 -6.72 7.49 -6.74
CA GLN A 12 -6.28 7.84 -8.10
C GLN A 12 -4.79 8.11 -8.17
N LEU A 13 -4.24 8.83 -7.20
CA LEU A 13 -2.80 9.06 -7.07
C LEU A 13 -2.01 7.76 -6.88
N CYS A 14 -2.50 6.86 -6.01
CA CYS A 14 -1.91 5.55 -5.83
C CYS A 14 -1.90 4.74 -7.11
N LEU A 15 -3.02 4.72 -7.85
CA LEU A 15 -3.12 3.99 -9.11
C LEU A 15 -2.14 4.52 -10.16
N ALA A 16 -1.97 5.84 -10.25
CA ALA A 16 -1.02 6.45 -11.17
C ALA A 16 0.44 6.05 -10.83
N LEU A 17 0.82 6.08 -9.55
CA LEU A 17 2.15 5.65 -9.12
C LEU A 17 2.32 4.13 -9.26
N LEU A 18 1.28 3.36 -9.00
CA LEU A 18 1.28 1.91 -9.17
C LEU A 18 1.64 1.51 -10.60
N GLU A 19 1.07 2.16 -11.61
CA GLU A 19 1.40 1.92 -13.02
C GLU A 19 2.90 2.11 -13.30
N SER A 20 3.54 3.07 -12.63
CA SER A 20 4.96 3.37 -12.81
C SER A 20 5.89 2.39 -12.10
N PHE A 21 5.46 1.82 -10.97
CA PHE A 21 6.34 1.05 -10.09
C PHE A 21 6.01 -0.44 -9.98
N VAL A 22 4.83 -0.89 -10.42
CA VAL A 22 4.52 -2.31 -10.43
C VAL A 22 5.46 -3.05 -11.40
N GLN A 23 6.00 -4.17 -10.93
CA GLN A 23 6.88 -5.02 -11.73
C GLN A 23 6.18 -6.33 -12.04
N PRO A 24 6.03 -6.69 -13.33
CA PRO A 24 5.45 -7.97 -13.72
C PRO A 24 6.16 -9.15 -13.05
N GLY A 25 5.37 -10.09 -12.56
CA GLY A 25 5.89 -11.30 -11.90
C GLY A 25 6.43 -11.10 -10.48
N LYS A 26 6.27 -9.93 -9.89
CA LYS A 26 6.75 -9.62 -8.53
C LYS A 26 5.59 -9.53 -7.52
N PHE A 27 5.95 -9.67 -6.24
CA PHE A 27 5.00 -9.57 -5.12
C PHE A 27 4.70 -8.12 -4.74
N VAL A 28 3.50 -7.90 -4.20
CA VAL A 28 3.04 -6.61 -3.68
C VAL A 28 2.46 -6.84 -2.27
N ILE A 29 2.70 -5.90 -1.37
CA ILE A 29 2.00 -5.81 -0.07
C ILE A 29 1.12 -4.57 -0.08
N ASP A 30 -0.14 -4.73 0.31
CA ASP A 30 -1.13 -3.66 0.47
C ASP A 30 -1.56 -3.61 1.93
N LEU A 31 -0.99 -2.69 2.69
CA LEU A 31 -1.26 -2.51 4.11
C LEU A 31 -2.36 -1.47 4.33
N GLY A 32 -3.46 -1.90 4.93
CA GLY A 32 -4.69 -1.10 5.00
C GLY A 32 -5.47 -1.19 3.69
N CYS A 33 -5.73 -2.40 3.22
CA CYS A 33 -6.22 -2.65 1.87
C CYS A 33 -7.66 -2.16 1.58
N GLY A 34 -8.47 -1.93 2.60
CA GLY A 34 -9.85 -1.43 2.44
C GLY A 34 -10.68 -2.31 1.50
N SER A 35 -11.07 -1.77 0.36
CA SER A 35 -11.82 -2.49 -0.68
C SER A 35 -10.96 -3.45 -1.52
N GLY A 36 -9.63 -3.37 -1.39
CA GLY A 36 -8.69 -4.15 -2.20
C GLY A 36 -8.39 -3.59 -3.58
N ILE A 37 -8.86 -2.39 -3.89
CA ILE A 37 -8.71 -1.80 -5.24
C ILE A 37 -7.26 -1.73 -5.71
N LEU A 38 -6.31 -1.38 -4.83
CA LEU A 38 -4.90 -1.26 -5.19
C LEU A 38 -4.26 -2.63 -5.42
N SER A 39 -4.57 -3.61 -4.59
CA SER A 39 -4.12 -5.01 -4.77
C SER A 39 -4.63 -5.59 -6.08
N ILE A 40 -5.93 -5.40 -6.36
CA ILE A 40 -6.57 -5.88 -7.59
C ILE A 40 -5.94 -5.22 -8.82
N ALA A 41 -5.73 -3.89 -8.76
CA ALA A 41 -5.07 -3.16 -9.85
C ALA A 41 -3.64 -3.66 -10.07
N ALA A 42 -2.87 -3.90 -9.01
CA ALA A 42 -1.52 -4.45 -9.11
C ALA A 42 -1.50 -5.80 -9.83
N LEU A 43 -2.42 -6.70 -9.50
CA LEU A 43 -2.57 -8.00 -10.16
C LEU A 43 -2.95 -7.85 -11.64
N LYS A 44 -3.88 -6.96 -11.97
CA LYS A 44 -4.27 -6.66 -13.36
C LYS A 44 -3.12 -6.06 -14.17
N LEU A 45 -2.21 -5.35 -13.52
CA LEU A 45 -1.00 -4.79 -14.15
C LEU A 45 0.17 -5.79 -14.23
N GLY A 46 -0.02 -7.03 -13.80
CA GLY A 46 0.94 -8.10 -13.98
C GLY A 46 1.73 -8.51 -12.74
N ALA A 47 1.42 -7.98 -11.56
CA ALA A 47 2.01 -8.49 -10.32
C ALA A 47 1.71 -9.99 -10.19
N LYS A 48 2.66 -10.75 -9.62
CA LYS A 48 2.49 -12.19 -9.45
C LYS A 48 1.48 -12.52 -8.36
N SER A 49 1.56 -11.81 -7.25
CA SER A 49 0.73 -12.03 -6.08
C SER A 49 0.68 -10.77 -5.22
N ALA A 50 -0.42 -10.57 -4.52
CA ALA A 50 -0.61 -9.49 -3.57
C ALA A 50 -0.97 -10.05 -2.19
N LEU A 51 -0.34 -9.51 -1.14
CA LEU A 51 -0.78 -9.69 0.24
C LEU A 51 -1.56 -8.44 0.65
N ALA A 52 -2.85 -8.58 0.88
CA ALA A 52 -3.76 -7.51 1.26
C ALA A 52 -4.20 -7.68 2.72
N VAL A 53 -3.79 -6.77 3.58
CA VAL A 53 -4.00 -6.83 5.01
C VAL A 53 -4.73 -5.58 5.50
N ASP A 54 -5.69 -5.77 6.39
CA ASP A 54 -6.39 -4.68 7.07
C ASP A 54 -6.70 -5.09 8.51
N ILE A 55 -6.75 -4.14 9.42
CA ILE A 55 -7.16 -4.38 10.81
C ILE A 55 -8.67 -4.58 10.93
N ASP A 56 -9.44 -4.12 9.95
CA ASP A 56 -10.90 -4.26 9.92
C ASP A 56 -11.31 -5.53 9.17
N PRO A 57 -11.95 -6.50 9.85
CA PRO A 57 -12.45 -7.70 9.20
C PRO A 57 -13.45 -7.42 8.06
N ALA A 58 -14.20 -6.31 8.13
CA ALA A 58 -15.14 -5.93 7.07
C ALA A 58 -14.39 -5.51 5.79
N ALA A 59 -13.25 -4.81 5.93
CA ALA A 59 -12.38 -4.47 4.81
C ALA A 59 -11.82 -5.73 4.14
N VAL A 60 -11.35 -6.68 4.92
CA VAL A 60 -10.81 -7.96 4.40
C VAL A 60 -11.89 -8.75 3.63
N ARG A 61 -13.11 -8.81 4.15
CA ARG A 61 -14.25 -9.43 3.42
C ARG A 61 -14.52 -8.72 2.10
N SER A 62 -14.55 -7.39 2.11
CA SER A 62 -14.75 -6.59 0.90
C SER A 62 -13.66 -6.85 -0.14
N THR A 63 -12.39 -6.89 0.28
CA THR A 63 -11.26 -7.23 -0.60
C THR A 63 -11.44 -8.62 -1.21
N THR A 64 -11.81 -9.61 -0.42
CA THR A 64 -12.01 -10.99 -0.91
C THR A 64 -13.15 -11.07 -1.93
N GLU A 65 -14.28 -10.41 -1.66
CA GLU A 65 -15.40 -10.35 -2.58
C GLU A 65 -15.05 -9.63 -3.89
N ASN A 66 -14.34 -8.51 -3.80
CA ASN A 66 -13.91 -7.75 -4.96
C ASN A 66 -12.86 -8.50 -5.80
N ALA A 67 -11.96 -9.25 -5.16
CA ALA A 67 -10.99 -10.09 -5.85
C ALA A 67 -11.69 -11.18 -6.68
N LEU A 68 -12.70 -11.82 -6.11
CA LEU A 68 -13.52 -12.81 -6.82
C LEU A 68 -14.28 -12.18 -7.99
N THR A 69 -14.93 -11.04 -7.78
CA THR A 69 -15.64 -10.31 -8.84
C THR A 69 -14.73 -9.91 -10.00
N ASN A 70 -13.48 -9.62 -9.71
CA ASN A 70 -12.47 -9.22 -10.71
C ASN A 70 -11.62 -10.39 -11.23
N GLU A 71 -11.94 -11.62 -10.84
CA GLU A 71 -11.26 -12.84 -11.30
C GLU A 71 -9.75 -12.84 -11.02
N VAL A 72 -9.36 -12.35 -9.84
CA VAL A 72 -7.96 -12.33 -9.36
C VAL A 72 -7.76 -13.01 -8.00
N GLU A 73 -8.77 -13.74 -7.52
CA GLU A 73 -8.76 -14.39 -6.22
C GLU A 73 -7.58 -15.34 -6.00
N ASP A 74 -7.11 -15.99 -7.05
CA ASP A 74 -5.97 -16.92 -6.98
C ASP A 74 -4.62 -16.21 -6.77
N GLY A 75 -4.55 -14.93 -7.06
CA GLY A 75 -3.34 -14.11 -6.93
C GLY A 75 -3.28 -13.28 -5.65
N ILE A 76 -4.31 -13.33 -4.80
CA ILE A 76 -4.39 -12.48 -3.63
C ILE A 76 -4.50 -13.30 -2.34
N GLU A 77 -3.63 -13.02 -1.37
CA GLU A 77 -3.78 -13.49 0.01
C GLU A 77 -4.39 -12.34 0.82
N THR A 78 -5.48 -12.59 1.51
CA THR A 78 -6.14 -11.60 2.36
C THR A 78 -6.07 -12.00 3.83
N GLY A 79 -5.96 -11.04 4.73
CA GLY A 79 -5.98 -11.36 6.15
C GLY A 79 -6.21 -10.16 7.05
N VAL A 80 -6.81 -10.44 8.20
CA VAL A 80 -6.95 -9.46 9.28
C VAL A 80 -5.63 -9.38 10.03
N GLY A 81 -5.05 -8.19 10.11
CA GLY A 81 -3.78 -8.00 10.80
C GLY A 81 -3.20 -6.60 10.62
N SER A 82 -2.04 -6.42 11.22
CA SER A 82 -1.28 -5.18 11.25
C SER A 82 0.11 -5.36 10.65
N LEU A 83 0.89 -4.28 10.61
CA LEU A 83 2.32 -4.30 10.29
C LEU A 83 3.06 -5.32 11.18
N GLU A 84 2.80 -5.32 12.49
CA GLU A 84 3.41 -6.25 13.44
C GLU A 84 3.13 -7.71 13.06
N ASP A 85 1.90 -8.04 12.68
CA ASP A 85 1.51 -9.39 12.24
C ASP A 85 2.28 -9.83 10.99
N ILE A 86 2.47 -8.94 10.02
CA ILE A 86 3.25 -9.24 8.81
C ILE A 86 4.71 -9.51 9.18
N LEU A 87 5.31 -8.63 9.98
CA LEU A 87 6.72 -8.77 10.39
C LEU A 87 6.95 -10.00 11.28
N ALA A 88 5.96 -10.40 12.06
CA ALA A 88 5.99 -11.61 12.89
C ALA A 88 5.85 -12.92 12.07
N GLY A 89 5.51 -12.83 10.78
CA GLY A 89 5.39 -14.01 9.92
C GLY A 89 4.03 -14.70 9.94
N LYS A 90 2.98 -13.96 10.29
CA LYS A 90 1.59 -14.47 10.25
C LYS A 90 1.12 -14.79 8.82
N PHE A 91 1.70 -14.16 7.82
CA PHE A 91 1.32 -14.30 6.41
C PHE A 91 2.45 -14.93 5.59
N SER A 92 2.18 -15.24 4.32
CA SER A 92 3.11 -15.94 3.43
C SER A 92 4.40 -15.19 3.14
N ILE A 93 4.37 -13.84 3.19
CA ILE A 93 5.54 -12.98 2.97
C ILE A 93 5.67 -11.92 4.06
N LYS A 94 6.89 -11.44 4.30
CA LYS A 94 7.20 -10.38 5.27
C LYS A 94 7.67 -9.09 4.61
N SER A 95 8.02 -9.15 3.33
CA SER A 95 8.49 -8.01 2.55
C SER A 95 8.22 -8.23 1.07
N ALA A 96 8.17 -7.15 0.31
CA ALA A 96 7.91 -7.18 -1.12
C ALA A 96 8.69 -6.08 -1.86
N PRO A 97 8.92 -6.23 -3.18
CA PRO A 97 9.49 -5.17 -4.00
C PRO A 97 8.61 -3.92 -4.13
N LEU A 98 7.31 -4.06 -3.90
CA LEU A 98 6.36 -2.95 -3.91
C LEU A 98 5.43 -3.05 -2.71
N VAL A 99 5.32 -1.96 -1.95
CA VAL A 99 4.44 -1.83 -0.78
C VAL A 99 3.51 -0.65 -1.02
N LEU A 100 2.23 -0.85 -0.75
CA LEU A 100 1.17 0.15 -0.93
C LEU A 100 0.56 0.48 0.44
N VAL A 101 0.48 1.76 0.77
CA VAL A 101 -0.10 2.24 2.04
C VAL A 101 -0.93 3.49 1.76
N ASN A 102 -2.24 3.33 1.64
CA ASN A 102 -3.18 4.44 1.42
C ASN A 102 -4.08 4.59 2.66
N ILE A 103 -3.54 5.24 3.67
CA ILE A 103 -4.21 5.47 4.97
C ILE A 103 -3.89 6.88 5.47
N LEU A 104 -4.45 7.28 6.61
CA LEU A 104 -4.25 8.61 7.16
C LEU A 104 -2.78 8.86 7.54
N ALA A 105 -2.29 10.07 7.27
CA ALA A 105 -0.90 10.46 7.54
C ALA A 105 -0.43 10.21 8.98
N PRO A 106 -1.21 10.49 10.04
CA PRO A 106 -0.80 10.19 11.42
C PRO A 106 -0.57 8.68 11.64
N VAL A 107 -1.31 7.82 10.96
CA VAL A 107 -1.12 6.36 11.02
C VAL A 107 0.16 5.97 10.32
N ILE A 108 0.44 6.53 9.14
CA ILE A 108 1.70 6.31 8.41
C ILE A 108 2.90 6.67 9.28
N GLN A 109 2.88 7.83 9.96
CA GLN A 109 3.94 8.26 10.86
C GLN A 109 4.17 7.25 11.98
N ARG A 110 3.11 6.77 12.63
CA ARG A 110 3.20 5.76 13.65
C ARG A 110 3.82 4.46 13.11
N LEU A 111 3.41 4.03 11.93
CA LEU A 111 3.93 2.81 11.30
C LEU A 111 5.42 2.90 10.98
N PHE A 112 5.95 4.06 10.59
CA PHE A 112 7.39 4.25 10.44
C PHE A 112 8.14 4.03 11.77
N ASN A 113 7.59 4.47 12.89
CA ASN A 113 8.17 4.19 14.20
C ASN A 113 8.08 2.70 14.61
N GLU A 114 7.21 1.93 13.96
CA GLU A 114 7.02 0.49 14.17
C GLU A 114 7.79 -0.38 13.15
N GLY A 115 8.54 0.23 12.23
CA GLY A 115 9.37 -0.49 11.26
C GLY A 115 8.73 -0.71 9.89
N LEU A 116 7.89 0.21 9.42
CA LEU A 116 7.22 0.14 8.12
C LEU A 116 8.19 -0.13 6.95
N GLU A 117 9.39 0.48 6.97
CA GLU A 117 10.42 0.30 5.96
C GLU A 117 10.88 -1.16 5.80
N ARG A 118 10.68 -1.97 6.82
CA ARG A 118 11.05 -3.39 6.80
C ARG A 118 10.16 -4.23 5.88
N LEU A 119 8.99 -3.73 5.49
CA LEU A 119 8.15 -4.37 4.49
C LEU A 119 8.72 -4.25 3.08
N ILE A 120 9.64 -3.31 2.84
CA ILE A 120 10.20 -3.02 1.53
C ILE A 120 11.47 -3.84 1.36
N LYS A 121 11.57 -4.67 0.33
CA LYS A 121 12.83 -5.34 -0.02
C LYS A 121 13.89 -4.32 -0.44
N PRO A 122 15.19 -4.60 -0.24
CA PRO A 122 16.25 -3.74 -0.74
C PRO A 122 16.06 -3.43 -2.23
N GLY A 123 16.10 -2.14 -2.59
CA GLY A 123 15.80 -1.66 -3.95
C GLY A 123 14.32 -1.56 -4.29
N GLY A 124 13.44 -2.01 -3.40
CA GLY A 124 11.99 -1.91 -3.57
C GLY A 124 11.44 -0.51 -3.31
N VAL A 125 10.17 -0.32 -3.59
CA VAL A 125 9.46 0.95 -3.50
C VAL A 125 8.25 0.83 -2.59
N ILE A 126 7.99 1.88 -1.81
CA ILE A 126 6.74 2.08 -1.09
C ILE A 126 5.99 3.27 -1.67
N ILE A 127 4.69 3.10 -1.90
CA ILE A 127 3.78 4.17 -2.28
C ILE A 127 2.93 4.53 -1.07
N LEU A 128 2.99 5.80 -0.67
CA LEU A 128 2.27 6.36 0.47
C LEU A 128 1.24 7.36 -0.02
N SER A 129 -0.01 7.23 0.40
CA SER A 129 -1.08 8.18 0.10
C SER A 129 -2.08 8.26 1.26
N GLY A 130 -3.12 9.08 1.12
CA GLY A 130 -3.99 9.44 2.24
C GLY A 130 -3.41 10.61 3.03
N ILE A 131 -2.53 11.39 2.40
CA ILE A 131 -1.74 12.46 3.00
C ILE A 131 -2.26 13.79 2.46
N LEU A 132 -2.65 14.71 3.34
CA LEU A 132 -2.93 16.09 2.95
C LEU A 132 -1.62 16.83 2.65
N VAL A 133 -1.68 17.84 1.77
CA VAL A 133 -0.51 18.65 1.39
C VAL A 133 0.21 19.19 2.62
N GLU A 134 -0.53 19.72 3.61
CA GLU A 134 0.04 20.23 4.85
C GLU A 134 0.67 19.16 5.77
N GLN A 135 0.37 17.89 5.55
CA GLN A 135 0.92 16.76 6.31
C GLN A 135 2.15 16.13 5.62
N SER A 136 2.41 16.49 4.37
CA SER A 136 3.42 15.85 3.53
C SER A 136 4.82 15.93 4.14
N ALA A 137 5.23 17.11 4.59
CA ALA A 137 6.57 17.33 5.14
C ALA A 137 6.90 16.42 6.33
N MET A 138 5.92 16.15 7.19
CA MET A 138 6.11 15.26 8.36
C MET A 138 6.29 13.81 7.93
N VAL A 139 5.51 13.34 6.95
CA VAL A 139 5.65 11.97 6.41
C VAL A 139 6.97 11.82 5.66
N GLU A 140 7.35 12.80 4.86
CA GLU A 140 8.62 12.81 4.14
C GLU A 140 9.81 12.72 5.11
N MET A 141 9.79 13.48 6.20
CA MET A 141 10.83 13.44 7.23
C MET A 141 10.96 12.04 7.86
N GLU A 142 9.85 11.41 8.23
CA GLU A 142 9.87 10.05 8.80
C GLU A 142 10.42 9.01 7.81
N ALA A 143 10.04 9.09 6.55
CA ALA A 143 10.56 8.20 5.51
C ALA A 143 12.09 8.37 5.34
N GLU A 144 12.58 9.61 5.28
CA GLU A 144 14.00 9.91 5.14
C GLU A 144 14.81 9.48 6.38
N LEU A 145 14.27 9.65 7.59
CA LEU A 145 14.89 9.17 8.83
C LEU A 145 15.02 7.64 8.84
N CYS A 146 14.14 6.92 8.16
CA CYS A 146 14.22 5.47 7.98
C CYS A 146 15.18 5.05 6.83
N GLY A 147 15.87 5.99 6.21
CA GLY A 147 16.85 5.72 5.15
C GLY A 147 16.24 5.55 3.77
N LEU A 148 14.99 5.96 3.57
CA LEU A 148 14.33 5.89 2.27
C LEU A 148 14.64 7.13 1.43
N GLU A 149 14.70 6.96 0.11
CA GLU A 149 14.93 8.02 -0.85
C GLU A 149 13.68 8.26 -1.70
N ILE A 150 13.27 9.53 -1.84
CA ILE A 150 12.12 9.88 -2.67
C ILE A 150 12.42 9.63 -4.15
N VAL A 151 11.50 8.96 -4.85
CA VAL A 151 11.60 8.68 -6.28
C VAL A 151 10.47 9.30 -7.09
N ASP A 152 9.35 9.62 -6.47
CA ASP A 152 8.26 10.35 -7.12
C ASP A 152 7.33 11.02 -6.09
N LYS A 153 6.64 12.07 -6.52
CA LYS A 153 5.65 12.79 -5.73
C LYS A 153 4.58 13.33 -6.66
N MET A 154 3.33 13.02 -6.37
CA MET A 154 2.17 13.49 -7.13
C MET A 154 1.18 14.20 -6.23
N THR A 155 0.52 15.22 -6.76
CA THR A 155 -0.46 16.02 -6.04
C THR A 155 -1.75 16.10 -6.85
N GLN A 156 -2.89 15.99 -6.16
CA GLN A 156 -4.21 16.19 -6.76
C GLN A 156 -5.10 16.88 -5.74
N GLY A 157 -5.46 18.16 -6.01
CA GLY A 157 -6.17 19.00 -5.05
C GLY A 157 -5.36 19.14 -3.75
N ASP A 158 -5.96 18.83 -2.63
CA ASP A 158 -5.35 18.90 -1.30
C ASP A 158 -4.58 17.62 -0.89
N TRP A 159 -4.46 16.65 -1.79
CA TRP A 159 -3.90 15.34 -1.51
C TRP A 159 -2.56 15.11 -2.20
N VAL A 160 -1.69 14.37 -1.53
CA VAL A 160 -0.35 14.00 -2.00
C VAL A 160 -0.16 12.50 -1.93
N ALA A 161 0.50 11.95 -2.95
CA ALA A 161 1.07 10.62 -2.88
C ALA A 161 2.58 10.69 -3.08
N LEU A 162 3.31 9.87 -2.34
CA LEU A 162 4.76 9.82 -2.29
C LEU A 162 5.23 8.42 -2.66
N ALA A 163 6.28 8.32 -3.46
CA ALA A 163 6.98 7.06 -3.70
C ALA A 163 8.41 7.17 -3.19
N TYR A 164 8.80 6.21 -2.36
CA TYR A 164 10.14 6.11 -1.77
C TYR A 164 10.78 4.78 -2.11
N ARG A 165 12.09 4.77 -2.31
CA ARG A 165 12.92 3.58 -2.53
C ARG A 165 13.73 3.26 -1.27
N ARG A 166 13.82 1.97 -0.97
CA ARG A 166 14.70 1.47 0.08
C ARG A 166 16.09 1.15 -0.45
#